data_2410197238089df85e8425f440f02263
#
_entry.id   2410197238089df85e8425f440f02263
#
_cell.length_a   1.000
_cell.length_b   1.000
_cell.length_c   1.000
_cell.angle_alpha   90.00
_cell.angle_beta   90.00
_cell.angle_gamma   90.00
#
_symmetry.space_group_name_H-M   'P 1'
#
loop_
_entity.id
_entity.type
_entity.pdbx_description
1 polymer ?
#
loop_
_entity_poly.entity_id
_entity_poly.type
_entity_poly.pdbx_seq_one_letter_code
_entity_poly.pdbx_strand_id
1 'polypeptide(L)'
;MSDNKKSQVKPENASNPDNRRRSFLKATAAAGAVTIAGAPFIGNAEAAKTTTWKVQTSWPGGIGLEVFKDWCNGIVEKTGGELAFQPFGAKDVVGEFQLYDAVKNGVLDAMNPFTLYWAGRMPVAAFLSSYPLGLRNPHEWDVFYYGLGGLELAREVFSKQGLHYVGPSHHGPNMIHSKVPIRSIDDFRGRKMRLPGGMVAEVFQAAGAKTTLLPGSEIFPALEKGTIDVADYVGPAINHALGFHQVTKY
;
A
#
# COMPACT_ATOMS: atom_id res chain seq x y z
N MET A 1 -16.85 -65.08 36.40
CA MET A 1 -15.83 -65.51 35.46
C MET A 1 -15.96 -64.63 34.26
N SER A 2 -15.15 -63.69 34.15
CA SER A 2 -13.90 -63.51 33.53
C SER A 2 -13.46 -62.08 33.55
N ASP A 3 -12.22 -61.87 33.80
CA ASP A 3 -11.41 -60.70 34.07
C ASP A 3 -11.52 -59.54 33.14
N ASN A 4 -11.59 -58.36 33.76
CA ASN A 4 -11.46 -57.03 33.14
C ASN A 4 -10.05 -56.52 33.40
N LYS A 5 -9.15 -56.63 32.41
CA LYS A 5 -7.79 -56.03 32.45
C LYS A 5 -7.87 -54.56 32.01
N LYS A 6 -7.78 -53.65 32.95
CA LYS A 6 -7.51 -52.25 32.71
C LYS A 6 -6.04 -52.04 32.28
N SER A 7 -5.79 -51.62 31.07
CA SER A 7 -4.51 -51.14 30.59
C SER A 7 -4.38 -49.68 31.01
N GLN A 8 -3.43 -49.42 31.92
CA GLN A 8 -3.03 -48.05 32.31
C GLN A 8 -2.06 -47.50 31.26
N VAL A 9 -2.46 -46.43 30.59
CA VAL A 9 -1.58 -45.60 29.77
C VAL A 9 -0.95 -44.56 30.69
N LYS A 10 0.40 -44.59 30.80
CA LYS A 10 1.19 -43.54 31.50
C LYS A 10 1.15 -42.23 30.69
N PRO A 11 1.02 -41.06 31.32
CA PRO A 11 1.16 -39.79 30.62
C PRO A 11 2.63 -39.52 30.31
N GLU A 12 2.88 -39.18 29.06
CA GLU A 12 4.15 -38.78 28.49
C GLU A 12 4.57 -37.39 29.03
N ASN A 13 5.80 -37.31 29.45
CA ASN A 13 6.42 -36.19 30.15
C ASN A 13 6.39 -34.92 29.29
N ALA A 14 5.56 -33.95 29.62
CA ALA A 14 5.67 -32.57 29.10
C ALA A 14 6.96 -31.94 29.64
N SER A 15 7.91 -31.64 28.77
CA SER A 15 9.19 -31.01 29.12
C SER A 15 8.98 -29.55 29.56
N ASN A 16 9.13 -29.29 30.84
CA ASN A 16 9.06 -27.98 31.48
C ASN A 16 10.17 -27.04 30.92
N PRO A 17 9.85 -25.86 30.40
CA PRO A 17 10.84 -24.90 29.84
C PRO A 17 11.87 -24.42 30.84
N ASP A 18 11.61 -24.47 32.14
CA ASP A 18 12.57 -24.10 33.19
C ASP A 18 13.73 -25.08 33.33
N ASN A 19 13.57 -26.33 32.93
CA ASN A 19 14.66 -27.31 32.96
C ASN A 19 15.69 -27.09 31.85
N ARG A 20 15.34 -26.49 30.73
CA ARG A 20 16.31 -26.12 29.67
C ARG A 20 17.21 -24.95 30.07
N ARG A 21 16.68 -23.98 30.82
CA ARG A 21 17.50 -22.85 31.34
C ARG A 21 18.45 -23.26 32.39
N ARG A 22 18.08 -24.21 33.30
CA ARG A 22 18.97 -24.71 34.37
C ARG A 22 20.08 -25.62 33.85
N SER A 23 19.87 -26.37 32.77
CA SER A 23 20.94 -27.18 32.16
C SER A 23 21.97 -26.33 31.43
N PHE A 24 21.57 -25.21 30.83
CA PHE A 24 22.50 -24.28 30.18
C PHE A 24 23.42 -23.57 31.19
N LEU A 25 22.90 -23.19 32.36
CA LEU A 25 23.67 -22.53 33.41
C LEU A 25 24.60 -23.49 34.17
N LYS A 26 24.35 -24.81 34.17
CA LYS A 26 25.23 -25.81 34.79
C LYS A 26 26.41 -26.24 33.89
N ALA A 27 26.28 -26.06 32.58
CA ALA A 27 27.37 -26.36 31.64
C ALA A 27 28.46 -25.29 31.61
N THR A 28 28.20 -24.07 32.09
CA THR A 28 29.14 -22.96 32.14
C THR A 28 29.99 -22.91 33.42
N ALA A 29 29.73 -23.74 34.44
CA ALA A 29 30.43 -23.73 35.73
C ALA A 29 31.55 -24.75 35.87
N ALA A 30 31.83 -25.57 34.85
CA ALA A 30 32.81 -26.66 34.92
C ALA A 30 34.02 -26.54 33.97
N ALA A 31 34.28 -25.36 33.41
CA ALA A 31 35.48 -25.12 32.59
C ALA A 31 36.49 -24.30 33.42
N GLY A 32 37.37 -25.01 34.12
CA GLY A 32 38.51 -24.44 34.80
C GLY A 32 39.47 -23.74 33.84
N ALA A 33 40.16 -22.76 34.39
CA ALA A 33 41.09 -21.85 33.75
C ALA A 33 42.09 -22.52 32.79
N VAL A 34 41.97 -22.18 31.51
CA VAL A 34 43.03 -22.22 30.53
C VAL A 34 43.15 -20.82 29.94
N THR A 35 44.17 -20.10 30.37
CA THR A 35 44.59 -18.83 29.76
C THR A 35 45.18 -19.15 28.39
N ILE A 36 44.36 -19.03 27.34
CA ILE A 36 44.83 -18.91 25.98
C ILE A 36 44.57 -17.47 25.58
N ALA A 37 45.66 -16.71 25.37
CA ALA A 37 45.63 -15.47 24.65
C ALA A 37 45.08 -15.76 23.25
N GLY A 38 43.76 -15.65 23.08
CA GLY A 38 43.05 -15.85 21.83
C GLY A 38 42.64 -14.51 21.29
N ALA A 39 43.06 -14.21 20.07
CA ALA A 39 42.54 -13.13 19.27
C ALA A 39 40.99 -13.14 19.30
N PRO A 40 40.33 -11.98 19.23
CA PRO A 40 38.88 -11.97 19.13
C PRO A 40 38.48 -12.78 17.91
N PHE A 41 37.69 -13.82 18.14
CA PHE A 41 37.02 -14.55 17.06
C PHE A 41 36.03 -13.57 16.44
N ILE A 42 36.50 -12.77 15.49
CA ILE A 42 35.64 -12.03 14.58
C ILE A 42 35.06 -13.13 13.68
N GLY A 43 33.98 -13.74 14.14
CA GLY A 43 33.13 -14.50 13.25
C GLY A 43 32.76 -13.53 12.16
N ASN A 44 33.15 -13.82 10.92
CA ASN A 44 32.59 -13.16 9.76
C ASN A 44 31.08 -13.39 9.85
N ALA A 45 30.35 -12.42 10.41
CA ALA A 45 28.93 -12.31 10.15
C ALA A 45 28.87 -12.09 8.65
N GLU A 46 28.55 -13.13 7.90
CA GLU A 46 28.18 -13.00 6.51
C GLU A 46 27.10 -11.92 6.50
N ALA A 47 27.41 -10.76 5.91
CA ALA A 47 26.46 -9.66 5.83
C ALA A 47 25.21 -10.24 5.14
N ALA A 48 24.11 -10.30 5.85
CA ALA A 48 22.87 -10.83 5.32
C ALA A 48 22.61 -10.12 4.00
N LYS A 49 22.49 -10.89 2.91
CA LYS A 49 22.32 -10.33 1.57
C LYS A 49 21.02 -9.54 1.55
N THR A 50 21.10 -8.23 1.45
CA THR A 50 19.92 -7.35 1.35
C THR A 50 19.09 -7.74 0.14
N THR A 51 17.82 -8.06 0.34
CA THR A 51 16.87 -8.27 -0.73
C THR A 51 16.37 -6.90 -1.20
N THR A 52 16.49 -6.60 -2.49
CA THR A 52 16.02 -5.33 -3.05
C THR A 52 14.77 -5.53 -3.87
N TRP A 53 13.69 -4.80 -3.54
CA TRP A 53 12.42 -4.79 -4.26
C TRP A 53 12.28 -3.52 -5.09
N LYS A 54 11.85 -3.69 -6.34
CA LYS A 54 11.41 -2.59 -7.22
C LYS A 54 9.97 -2.25 -6.88
N VAL A 55 9.75 -1.02 -6.40
CA VAL A 55 8.41 -0.58 -5.96
C VAL A 55 8.01 0.69 -6.71
N GLN A 56 6.94 0.63 -7.49
CA GLN A 56 6.44 1.79 -8.22
C GLN A 56 5.13 2.31 -7.62
N THR A 57 5.04 3.64 -7.55
CA THR A 57 3.83 4.36 -7.13
C THR A 57 3.06 4.95 -8.32
N SER A 58 1.79 5.30 -8.09
CA SER A 58 0.99 6.13 -9.00
C SER A 58 1.21 7.63 -8.82
N TRP A 59 2.04 8.07 -7.87
CA TRP A 59 2.36 9.49 -7.69
C TRP A 59 3.25 10.00 -8.82
N PRO A 60 2.79 11.02 -9.61
CA PRO A 60 3.57 11.53 -10.73
C PRO A 60 4.66 12.53 -10.33
N GLY A 61 4.61 13.06 -9.10
CA GLY A 61 5.55 14.06 -8.60
C GLY A 61 5.09 14.73 -7.31
N GLY A 62 5.74 15.81 -6.94
CA GLY A 62 5.43 16.62 -5.77
C GLY A 62 5.49 15.86 -4.45
N ILE A 63 4.82 16.37 -3.43
CA ILE A 63 4.83 15.86 -2.06
C ILE A 63 4.44 14.37 -1.99
N GLY A 64 3.50 13.91 -2.80
CA GLY A 64 3.09 12.51 -2.80
C GLY A 64 4.22 11.56 -3.17
N LEU A 65 5.01 11.89 -4.19
CA LEU A 65 6.17 11.11 -4.60
C LEU A 65 7.32 11.22 -3.59
N GLU A 66 7.55 12.39 -3.01
CA GLU A 66 8.58 12.61 -2.00
C GLU A 66 8.33 11.75 -0.76
N VAL A 67 7.13 11.82 -0.18
CA VAL A 67 6.74 11.00 0.98
C VAL A 67 6.85 9.50 0.69
N PHE A 68 6.45 9.08 -0.52
CA PHE A 68 6.62 7.68 -0.92
C PHE A 68 8.08 7.26 -0.97
N LYS A 69 8.97 8.09 -1.55
CA LYS A 69 10.41 7.82 -1.61
C LYS A 69 11.04 7.77 -0.21
N ASP A 70 10.68 8.70 0.66
CA ASP A 70 11.17 8.74 2.04
C ASP A 70 10.75 7.48 2.82
N TRP A 71 9.51 7.05 2.65
CA TRP A 71 9.04 5.81 3.23
C TRP A 71 9.83 4.59 2.70
N CYS A 72 10.05 4.50 1.39
CA CYS A 72 10.85 3.43 0.79
C CYS A 72 12.29 3.43 1.31
N ASN A 73 12.92 4.59 1.40
CA ASN A 73 14.29 4.74 1.91
C ASN A 73 14.43 4.30 3.37
N GLY A 74 13.38 4.48 4.18
CA GLY A 74 13.36 4.05 5.58
C GLY A 74 13.20 2.54 5.79
N ILE A 75 12.86 1.76 4.78
CA ILE A 75 12.61 0.32 4.94
C ILE A 75 13.90 -0.43 5.30
N VAL A 76 15.02 -0.08 4.69
CA VAL A 76 16.30 -0.75 4.95
C VAL A 76 16.72 -0.64 6.41
N GLU A 77 16.53 0.51 7.03
CA GLU A 77 16.80 0.73 8.45
C GLU A 77 15.84 -0.06 9.34
N LYS A 78 14.55 0.01 9.04
CA LYS A 78 13.49 -0.67 9.83
C LYS A 78 13.59 -2.19 9.77
N THR A 79 14.19 -2.75 8.73
CA THR A 79 14.40 -4.19 8.57
C THR A 79 15.80 -4.65 8.94
N GLY A 80 16.62 -3.78 9.55
CA GLY A 80 18.00 -4.13 9.92
C GLY A 80 18.87 -4.48 8.72
N GLY A 81 18.58 -3.98 7.53
CA GLY A 81 19.32 -4.24 6.29
C GLY A 81 18.83 -5.44 5.47
N GLU A 82 17.83 -6.17 5.95
CA GLU A 82 17.33 -7.38 5.25
C GLU A 82 16.58 -7.04 3.95
N LEU A 83 15.84 -5.92 3.94
CA LEU A 83 15.02 -5.49 2.82
C LEU A 83 15.30 -4.03 2.44
N ALA A 84 15.49 -3.77 1.17
CA ALA A 84 15.57 -2.42 0.61
C ALA A 84 14.50 -2.24 -0.48
N PHE A 85 13.93 -1.05 -0.57
CA PHE A 85 13.04 -0.69 -1.67
C PHE A 85 13.75 0.24 -2.64
N GLN A 86 13.64 -0.06 -3.94
CA GLN A 86 14.02 0.84 -5.02
C GLN A 86 12.75 1.54 -5.50
N PRO A 87 12.53 2.82 -5.15
CA PRO A 87 11.31 3.54 -5.48
C PRO A 87 11.30 4.07 -6.91
N PHE A 88 10.15 3.93 -7.57
CA PHE A 88 9.85 4.48 -8.89
C PHE A 88 8.58 5.33 -8.83
N GLY A 89 8.57 6.48 -9.51
CA GLY A 89 7.39 7.31 -9.70
C GLY A 89 6.46 6.77 -10.78
N ALA A 90 5.36 7.47 -11.01
CA ALA A 90 4.44 7.14 -12.09
C ALA A 90 5.16 7.17 -13.46
N LYS A 91 4.94 6.13 -14.27
CA LYS A 91 5.55 5.94 -15.61
C LYS A 91 7.06 5.67 -15.66
N ASP A 92 7.76 5.56 -14.53
CA ASP A 92 9.19 5.30 -14.55
C ASP A 92 9.53 3.90 -15.09
N VAL A 93 8.70 2.89 -14.78
CA VAL A 93 8.85 1.51 -15.29
C VAL A 93 7.67 1.15 -16.19
N VAL A 94 6.44 1.31 -15.69
CA VAL A 94 5.20 1.06 -16.44
C VAL A 94 4.20 2.20 -16.18
N GLY A 95 3.18 2.35 -17.05
CA GLY A 95 2.09 3.29 -16.80
C GLY A 95 1.25 2.89 -15.59
N GLU A 96 0.54 3.86 -14.98
CA GLU A 96 -0.19 3.67 -13.72
C GLU A 96 -1.23 2.55 -13.80
N PHE A 97 -1.90 2.39 -14.94
CA PHE A 97 -2.90 1.33 -15.13
C PHE A 97 -2.29 -0.07 -15.31
N GLN A 98 -1.00 -0.16 -15.68
CA GLN A 98 -0.28 -1.41 -15.86
C GLN A 98 0.38 -1.91 -14.57
N LEU A 99 0.40 -1.14 -13.47
CA LEU A 99 1.04 -1.52 -12.21
C LEU A 99 0.60 -2.89 -11.70
N TYR A 100 -0.69 -3.16 -11.75
CA TYR A 100 -1.25 -4.44 -11.34
C TYR A 100 -0.65 -5.63 -12.10
N ASP A 101 -0.65 -5.54 -13.43
CA ASP A 101 -0.12 -6.61 -14.29
C ASP A 101 1.41 -6.68 -14.17
N ALA A 102 2.11 -5.56 -13.92
CA ALA A 102 3.55 -5.53 -13.73
C ALA A 102 4.00 -6.29 -12.47
N VAL A 103 3.29 -6.11 -11.34
CA VAL A 103 3.58 -6.88 -10.12
C VAL A 103 3.22 -8.36 -10.31
N LYS A 104 2.07 -8.65 -10.90
CA LYS A 104 1.64 -10.03 -11.14
C LYS A 104 2.60 -10.80 -12.04
N ASN A 105 3.23 -10.13 -12.99
CA ASN A 105 4.17 -10.72 -13.94
C ASN A 105 5.65 -10.62 -13.49
N GLY A 106 5.92 -10.11 -12.27
CA GLY A 106 7.28 -10.02 -11.73
C GLY A 106 8.17 -8.94 -12.36
N VAL A 107 7.61 -7.98 -13.09
CA VAL A 107 8.33 -6.79 -13.59
C VAL A 107 8.66 -5.85 -12.44
N LEU A 108 7.72 -5.73 -11.50
CA LEU A 108 7.84 -5.04 -10.22
C LEU A 108 7.61 -6.04 -9.09
N ASP A 109 8.26 -5.82 -7.95
CA ASP A 109 8.07 -6.65 -6.75
C ASP A 109 6.89 -6.15 -5.91
N ALA A 110 6.64 -4.84 -5.91
CA ALA A 110 5.51 -4.22 -5.22
C ALA A 110 5.04 -2.94 -5.91
N MET A 111 3.86 -2.46 -5.50
CA MET A 111 3.27 -1.23 -6.02
C MET A 111 2.57 -0.44 -4.90
N ASN A 112 2.56 0.89 -5.04
CA ASN A 112 1.71 1.80 -4.29
C ASN A 112 0.74 2.50 -5.25
N PRO A 113 -0.37 1.86 -5.60
CA PRO A 113 -1.29 2.33 -6.62
C PRO A 113 -2.47 3.09 -6.03
N PHE A 114 -3.24 3.75 -6.90
CA PHE A 114 -4.62 4.11 -6.59
C PHE A 114 -5.55 2.97 -7.05
N THR A 115 -5.99 2.15 -6.12
CA THR A 115 -6.67 0.87 -6.43
C THR A 115 -8.00 1.03 -7.16
N LEU A 116 -8.64 2.20 -7.08
CA LEU A 116 -9.87 2.50 -7.83
C LEU A 116 -9.69 2.41 -9.35
N TYR A 117 -8.47 2.55 -9.87
CA TYR A 117 -8.20 2.38 -11.31
C TYR A 117 -8.60 1.00 -11.85
N TRP A 118 -8.72 0.01 -10.99
CA TRP A 118 -9.14 -1.34 -11.37
C TRP A 118 -10.57 -1.69 -10.96
N ALA A 119 -11.41 -0.70 -10.63
CA ALA A 119 -12.81 -0.94 -10.28
C ALA A 119 -13.57 -1.74 -11.37
N GLY A 120 -13.19 -1.60 -12.63
CA GLY A 120 -13.75 -2.41 -13.73
C GLY A 120 -13.41 -3.90 -13.66
N ARG A 121 -12.25 -4.28 -13.10
CA ARG A 121 -11.86 -5.68 -12.88
C ARG A 121 -12.31 -6.19 -11.52
N MET A 122 -12.34 -5.30 -10.54
CA MET A 122 -12.55 -5.62 -9.14
C MET A 122 -13.44 -4.53 -8.51
N PRO A 123 -14.77 -4.61 -8.67
CA PRO A 123 -15.71 -3.57 -8.21
C PRO A 123 -15.57 -3.23 -6.72
N VAL A 124 -15.21 -4.21 -5.88
CA VAL A 124 -14.97 -4.02 -4.44
C VAL A 124 -13.80 -3.07 -4.16
N ALA A 125 -12.89 -2.85 -5.11
CA ALA A 125 -11.78 -1.90 -4.96
C ALA A 125 -12.26 -0.47 -4.69
N ALA A 126 -13.46 -0.10 -5.16
CA ALA A 126 -14.07 1.17 -4.82
C ALA A 126 -14.30 1.33 -3.31
N PHE A 127 -14.84 0.31 -2.66
CA PHE A 127 -15.12 0.31 -1.22
C PHE A 127 -13.84 0.20 -0.36
N LEU A 128 -12.78 -0.34 -0.93
CA LEU A 128 -11.45 -0.42 -0.31
C LEU A 128 -10.57 0.82 -0.58
N SER A 129 -11.10 1.83 -1.30
CA SER A 129 -10.29 2.97 -1.71
C SER A 129 -11.06 4.29 -1.61
N SER A 130 -11.98 4.54 -2.53
CA SER A 130 -12.65 5.84 -2.61
C SER A 130 -14.02 5.66 -3.26
N TYR A 131 -15.05 6.16 -2.59
CA TYR A 131 -16.42 6.18 -3.08
C TYR A 131 -17.15 7.45 -2.63
N PRO A 132 -18.15 7.93 -3.41
CA PRO A 132 -18.88 9.14 -3.07
C PRO A 132 -19.55 9.02 -1.70
N LEU A 133 -19.45 10.09 -0.88
CA LEU A 133 -20.03 10.16 0.47
C LEU A 133 -19.53 9.07 1.44
N GLY A 134 -18.38 8.47 1.16
CA GLY A 134 -17.73 7.47 1.99
C GLY A 134 -17.02 8.04 3.21
N LEU A 135 -15.98 7.33 3.66
CA LEU A 135 -15.16 7.75 4.80
C LEU A 135 -14.42 9.04 4.47
N ARG A 136 -14.44 10.00 5.41
CA ARG A 136 -14.10 11.41 5.12
C ARG A 136 -12.67 11.79 5.42
N ASN A 137 -11.98 11.02 6.23
CA ASN A 137 -10.63 11.35 6.69
C ASN A 137 -9.80 10.08 6.96
N PRO A 138 -8.45 10.19 7.02
CA PRO A 138 -7.57 9.05 7.26
C PRO A 138 -7.89 8.25 8.51
N HIS A 139 -8.34 8.89 9.58
CA HIS A 139 -8.67 8.20 10.84
C HIS A 139 -9.89 7.27 10.68
N GLU A 140 -10.93 7.70 9.96
CA GLU A 140 -12.09 6.83 9.66
C GLU A 140 -11.65 5.61 8.83
N TRP A 141 -10.70 5.79 7.89
CA TRP A 141 -10.09 4.70 7.13
C TRP A 141 -9.25 3.77 8.02
N ASP A 142 -8.49 4.30 8.98
CA ASP A 142 -7.73 3.47 9.93
C ASP A 142 -8.67 2.61 10.78
N VAL A 143 -9.77 3.19 11.28
CA VAL A 143 -10.80 2.43 12.02
C VAL A 143 -11.39 1.33 11.14
N PHE A 144 -11.72 1.62 9.88
CA PHE A 144 -12.22 0.61 8.95
C PHE A 144 -11.19 -0.50 8.71
N TYR A 145 -9.96 -0.14 8.37
CA TYR A 145 -8.93 -1.13 8.01
C TYR A 145 -8.45 -1.94 9.21
N TYR A 146 -8.16 -1.29 10.33
CA TYR A 146 -7.51 -1.96 11.48
C TYR A 146 -8.48 -2.34 12.60
N GLY A 147 -9.69 -1.78 12.63
CA GLY A 147 -10.69 -2.03 13.67
C GLY A 147 -11.92 -2.81 13.22
N LEU A 148 -12.28 -2.74 11.94
CA LEU A 148 -13.54 -3.30 11.43
C LEU A 148 -13.35 -4.40 10.37
N GLY A 149 -12.14 -4.95 10.23
CA GLY A 149 -11.87 -6.08 9.32
C GLY A 149 -11.60 -5.68 7.87
N GLY A 150 -11.42 -4.39 7.58
CA GLY A 150 -11.13 -3.92 6.22
C GLY A 150 -9.81 -4.43 5.66
N LEU A 151 -8.79 -4.63 6.51
CA LEU A 151 -7.49 -5.16 6.10
C LEU A 151 -7.60 -6.64 5.68
N GLU A 152 -8.32 -7.44 6.45
CA GLU A 152 -8.58 -8.86 6.16
C GLU A 152 -9.39 -8.99 4.86
N LEU A 153 -10.43 -8.16 4.69
CA LEU A 153 -11.21 -8.12 3.46
C LEU A 153 -10.33 -7.76 2.25
N ALA A 154 -9.50 -6.74 2.37
CA ALA A 154 -8.57 -6.35 1.30
C ALA A 154 -7.61 -7.50 0.96
N ARG A 155 -7.02 -8.14 1.96
CA ARG A 155 -6.14 -9.31 1.77
C ARG A 155 -6.85 -10.46 1.08
N GLU A 156 -8.08 -10.78 1.48
CA GLU A 156 -8.89 -11.80 0.81
C GLU A 156 -9.14 -11.47 -0.66
N VAL A 157 -9.54 -10.23 -0.94
CA VAL A 157 -9.86 -9.78 -2.30
C VAL A 157 -8.63 -9.81 -3.21
N PHE A 158 -7.50 -9.26 -2.74
CA PHE A 158 -6.27 -9.18 -3.54
C PHE A 158 -5.59 -10.54 -3.69
N SER A 159 -5.68 -11.43 -2.68
CA SER A 159 -5.12 -12.79 -2.77
C SER A 159 -5.77 -13.61 -3.88
N LYS A 160 -7.08 -13.47 -4.11
CA LYS A 160 -7.80 -14.09 -5.23
C LYS A 160 -7.30 -13.64 -6.59
N GLN A 161 -6.58 -12.52 -6.62
CA GLN A 161 -5.94 -11.95 -7.82
C GLN A 161 -4.44 -12.30 -7.92
N GLY A 162 -3.90 -13.08 -6.98
CA GLY A 162 -2.48 -13.43 -6.91
C GLY A 162 -1.59 -12.33 -6.34
N LEU A 163 -2.16 -11.38 -5.61
CA LEU A 163 -1.45 -10.26 -4.97
C LEU A 163 -1.60 -10.32 -3.44
N HIS A 164 -0.58 -9.89 -2.73
CA HIS A 164 -0.65 -9.68 -1.27
C HIS A 164 -0.91 -8.21 -0.96
N TYR A 165 -2.00 -7.93 -0.23
CA TYR A 165 -2.29 -6.57 0.24
C TYR A 165 -1.56 -6.31 1.57
N VAL A 166 -0.56 -5.43 1.54
CA VAL A 166 0.26 -5.11 2.72
C VAL A 166 -0.53 -4.25 3.71
N GLY A 167 -1.05 -3.12 3.24
CA GLY A 167 -1.82 -2.18 4.03
C GLY A 167 -2.23 -0.94 3.22
N PRO A 168 -3.13 -0.10 3.77
CA PRO A 168 -3.55 1.13 3.12
C PRO A 168 -2.47 2.21 3.20
N SER A 169 -2.47 3.10 2.21
CA SER A 169 -1.73 4.36 2.20
C SER A 169 -2.74 5.47 1.94
N HIS A 170 -3.03 6.26 2.97
CA HIS A 170 -4.09 7.26 2.91
C HIS A 170 -3.60 8.58 2.30
N HIS A 171 -4.50 9.27 1.64
CA HIS A 171 -4.38 10.67 1.27
C HIS A 171 -5.62 11.45 1.73
N GLY A 172 -5.57 12.77 1.68
CA GLY A 172 -6.71 13.62 2.01
C GLY A 172 -7.87 13.49 1.01
N PRO A 173 -9.01 14.14 1.29
CA PRO A 173 -10.16 14.13 0.40
C PRO A 173 -9.81 14.74 -0.97
N ASN A 174 -10.45 14.23 -2.01
CA ASN A 174 -10.28 14.74 -3.36
C ASN A 174 -11.01 16.08 -3.54
N MET A 175 -10.43 16.93 -4.37
CA MET A 175 -10.97 18.23 -4.73
C MET A 175 -11.23 18.31 -6.24
N ILE A 176 -12.21 19.14 -6.59
CA ILE A 176 -12.52 19.46 -7.98
C ILE A 176 -11.71 20.68 -8.40
N HIS A 177 -11.01 20.56 -9.52
CA HIS A 177 -10.34 21.65 -10.24
C HIS A 177 -11.07 21.92 -11.53
N SER A 178 -11.41 23.19 -11.80
CA SER A 178 -12.21 23.55 -12.96
C SER A 178 -11.71 24.81 -13.65
N LYS A 179 -11.87 24.85 -14.97
CA LYS A 179 -11.66 26.06 -15.79
C LYS A 179 -12.84 27.04 -15.71
N VAL A 180 -13.99 26.57 -15.27
CA VAL A 180 -15.23 27.31 -15.16
C VAL A 180 -15.80 27.21 -13.75
N PRO A 181 -16.58 28.19 -13.29
CA PRO A 181 -17.22 28.10 -11.98
C PRO A 181 -18.13 26.89 -11.89
N ILE A 182 -18.04 26.14 -10.78
CA ILE A 182 -18.93 25.05 -10.39
C ILE A 182 -19.59 25.46 -9.07
N ARG A 183 -20.87 25.77 -9.07
CA ARG A 183 -21.64 26.25 -7.91
C ARG A 183 -22.79 25.31 -7.54
N SER A 184 -23.18 24.47 -8.50
CA SER A 184 -24.26 23.49 -8.34
C SER A 184 -23.94 22.21 -9.09
N ILE A 185 -24.70 21.17 -8.85
CA ILE A 185 -24.58 19.90 -9.57
C ILE A 185 -24.89 20.06 -11.06
N ASP A 186 -25.75 20.99 -11.42
CA ASP A 186 -26.12 21.25 -12.82
C ASP A 186 -24.97 21.85 -13.65
N ASP A 187 -24.00 22.49 -13.00
CA ASP A 187 -22.84 23.07 -13.68
C ASP A 187 -21.91 22.00 -14.28
N PHE A 188 -22.03 20.74 -13.85
CA PHE A 188 -21.30 19.61 -14.45
C PHE A 188 -21.89 19.16 -15.79
N ARG A 189 -23.12 19.54 -16.11
CA ARG A 189 -23.80 19.11 -17.35
C ARG A 189 -22.99 19.48 -18.59
N GLY A 190 -22.66 18.46 -19.37
CA GLY A 190 -21.89 18.61 -20.62
C GLY A 190 -20.40 18.88 -20.45
N ARG A 191 -19.89 19.06 -19.22
CA ARG A 191 -18.46 19.27 -18.98
C ARG A 191 -17.66 18.01 -19.24
N LYS A 192 -16.50 18.16 -19.87
CA LYS A 192 -15.52 17.10 -20.03
C LYS A 192 -14.73 16.97 -18.73
N MET A 193 -15.00 15.93 -17.97
CA MET A 193 -14.48 15.76 -16.62
C MET A 193 -13.61 14.51 -16.52
N ARG A 194 -12.38 14.68 -16.03
CA ARG A 194 -11.53 13.56 -15.63
C ARG A 194 -11.95 13.04 -14.27
N LEU A 195 -12.13 11.74 -14.19
CA LEU A 195 -12.38 11.02 -12.93
C LEU A 195 -11.56 9.71 -12.89
N PRO A 196 -11.34 9.16 -11.71
CA PRO A 196 -10.57 7.90 -11.57
C PRO A 196 -11.37 6.64 -11.98
N GLY A 197 -12.60 6.78 -12.46
CA GLY A 197 -13.46 5.66 -12.85
C GLY A 197 -14.38 5.18 -11.73
N GLY A 198 -15.00 4.01 -11.96
CA GLY A 198 -15.89 3.35 -11.02
C GLY A 198 -17.09 4.19 -10.60
N MET A 199 -17.61 3.96 -9.40
CA MET A 199 -18.80 4.62 -8.85
C MET A 199 -18.68 6.15 -8.83
N VAL A 200 -17.48 6.71 -8.66
CA VAL A 200 -17.26 8.16 -8.71
C VAL A 200 -17.63 8.71 -10.08
N ALA A 201 -17.21 8.04 -11.16
CA ALA A 201 -17.54 8.44 -12.52
C ALA A 201 -19.05 8.33 -12.79
N GLU A 202 -19.71 7.30 -12.32
CA GLU A 202 -21.15 7.07 -12.48
C GLU A 202 -21.98 8.18 -11.85
N VAL A 203 -21.63 8.65 -10.66
CA VAL A 203 -22.30 9.76 -9.98
C VAL A 203 -22.24 11.03 -10.82
N PHE A 204 -21.07 11.40 -11.34
CA PHE A 204 -20.94 12.61 -12.16
C PHE A 204 -21.56 12.44 -13.56
N GLN A 205 -21.59 11.22 -14.11
CA GLN A 205 -22.35 10.93 -15.34
C GLN A 205 -23.85 11.13 -15.13
N ALA A 206 -24.39 10.69 -13.98
CA ALA A 206 -25.78 10.94 -13.63
C ALA A 206 -26.09 12.44 -13.49
N ALA A 207 -25.12 13.25 -13.08
CA ALA A 207 -25.20 14.72 -13.08
C ALA A 207 -25.05 15.34 -14.49
N GLY A 208 -24.82 14.52 -15.53
CA GLY A 208 -24.70 14.97 -16.92
C GLY A 208 -23.28 15.34 -17.36
N ALA A 209 -22.25 15.04 -16.58
CA ALA A 209 -20.87 15.22 -16.99
C ALA A 209 -20.45 14.21 -18.07
N LYS A 210 -19.54 14.60 -18.95
CA LYS A 210 -18.89 13.72 -19.92
C LYS A 210 -17.58 13.23 -19.32
N THR A 211 -17.61 12.08 -18.66
CA THR A 211 -16.47 11.60 -17.89
C THR A 211 -15.45 10.85 -18.74
N THR A 212 -14.18 10.97 -18.39
CA THR A 212 -13.08 10.19 -18.96
C THR A 212 -12.15 9.72 -17.84
N LEU A 213 -11.67 8.50 -17.96
CA LEU A 213 -10.66 7.95 -17.07
C LEU A 213 -9.27 8.32 -17.61
N LEU A 214 -8.50 9.08 -16.83
CA LEU A 214 -7.08 9.35 -17.09
C LEU A 214 -6.27 9.06 -15.82
N PRO A 215 -5.04 8.56 -15.95
CA PRO A 215 -4.12 8.43 -14.83
C PRO A 215 -3.73 9.83 -14.30
N GLY A 216 -3.24 9.88 -13.05
CA GLY A 216 -2.88 11.14 -12.38
C GLY A 216 -1.88 12.00 -13.16
N SER A 217 -0.88 11.35 -13.75
CA SER A 217 0.16 12.00 -14.56
C SER A 217 -0.32 12.70 -15.84
N GLU A 218 -1.55 12.40 -16.29
CA GLU A 218 -2.11 12.97 -17.53
C GLU A 218 -3.10 14.11 -17.28
N ILE A 219 -3.43 14.40 -16.02
CA ILE A 219 -4.44 15.41 -15.69
C ILE A 219 -3.97 16.82 -16.07
N PHE A 220 -2.75 17.21 -15.64
CA PHE A 220 -2.22 18.53 -15.95
C PHE A 220 -2.18 18.80 -17.47
N PRO A 221 -1.54 17.95 -18.29
CA PRO A 221 -1.51 18.17 -19.74
C PRO A 221 -2.89 18.13 -20.40
N ALA A 222 -3.84 17.35 -19.87
CA ALA A 222 -5.20 17.31 -20.39
C ALA A 222 -5.99 18.61 -20.07
N LEU A 223 -5.82 19.16 -18.88
CA LEU A 223 -6.34 20.47 -18.50
C LEU A 223 -5.68 21.57 -19.35
N GLU A 224 -4.37 21.58 -19.46
CA GLU A 224 -3.63 22.58 -20.22
C GLU A 224 -4.13 22.65 -21.68
N LYS A 225 -4.19 21.52 -22.36
CA LYS A 225 -4.64 21.38 -23.74
C LYS A 225 -6.16 21.60 -23.94
N GLY A 226 -6.95 21.64 -22.87
CA GLY A 226 -8.42 21.77 -22.94
C GLY A 226 -9.13 20.52 -23.43
N THR A 227 -8.49 19.35 -23.38
CA THR A 227 -9.16 18.06 -23.64
C THR A 227 -10.16 17.71 -22.55
N ILE A 228 -9.94 18.22 -21.33
CA ILE A 228 -10.88 18.23 -20.22
C ILE A 228 -11.08 19.65 -19.67
N ASP A 229 -12.23 19.91 -19.07
CA ASP A 229 -12.61 21.18 -18.47
C ASP A 229 -12.50 21.14 -16.94
N VAL A 230 -12.68 19.94 -16.36
CA VAL A 230 -12.78 19.67 -14.94
C VAL A 230 -11.98 18.40 -14.60
N ALA A 231 -11.33 18.40 -13.46
CA ALA A 231 -10.66 17.21 -12.94
C ALA A 231 -10.89 17.06 -11.44
N ASP A 232 -11.12 15.86 -11.00
CA ASP A 232 -11.01 15.41 -9.63
C ASP A 232 -9.57 14.96 -9.40
N TYR A 233 -8.97 15.40 -8.29
CA TYR A 233 -7.71 14.87 -7.79
C TYR A 233 -7.61 15.12 -6.28
N VAL A 234 -6.50 14.70 -5.66
CA VAL A 234 -6.25 14.77 -4.22
C VAL A 234 -6.41 16.17 -3.60
N GLY A 235 -5.87 16.38 -2.42
CA GLY A 235 -6.01 17.61 -1.64
C GLY A 235 -5.10 18.77 -2.11
N PRO A 236 -5.29 19.99 -1.55
CA PRO A 236 -4.71 21.23 -2.06
C PRO A 236 -3.19 21.22 -2.12
N ALA A 237 -2.51 20.69 -1.11
CA ALA A 237 -1.05 20.68 -1.03
C ALA A 237 -0.41 19.90 -2.20
N ILE A 238 -0.96 18.71 -2.49
CA ILE A 238 -0.47 17.86 -3.60
C ILE A 238 -0.82 18.49 -4.94
N ASN A 239 -2.05 18.96 -5.10
CA ASN A 239 -2.54 19.55 -6.36
C ASN A 239 -1.83 20.86 -6.71
N HIS A 240 -1.49 21.68 -5.71
CA HIS A 240 -0.68 22.88 -5.91
C HIS A 240 0.73 22.55 -6.38
N ALA A 241 1.39 21.58 -5.74
CA ALA A 241 2.73 21.12 -6.15
C ALA A 241 2.76 20.53 -7.56
N LEU A 242 1.64 19.97 -8.05
CA LEU A 242 1.48 19.48 -9.42
C LEU A 242 1.09 20.59 -10.43
N GLY A 243 0.93 21.83 -9.97
CA GLY A 243 0.71 22.99 -10.84
C GLY A 243 -0.74 23.18 -11.31
N PHE A 244 -1.73 22.47 -10.77
CA PHE A 244 -3.13 22.55 -11.25
C PHE A 244 -3.69 23.97 -11.21
N HIS A 245 -3.28 24.79 -10.23
CA HIS A 245 -3.62 26.21 -10.14
C HIS A 245 -3.18 27.06 -11.34
N GLN A 246 -2.22 26.58 -12.14
CA GLN A 246 -1.74 27.31 -13.33
C GLN A 246 -2.68 27.10 -14.53
N VAL A 247 -3.45 26.02 -14.56
CA VAL A 247 -4.30 25.60 -15.69
C VAL A 247 -5.79 25.58 -15.36
N THR A 248 -6.17 25.84 -14.09
CA THR A 248 -7.56 25.98 -13.63
C THR A 248 -7.71 27.24 -12.79
N LYS A 249 -8.93 27.80 -12.77
CA LYS A 249 -9.25 29.02 -12.01
C LYS A 249 -10.11 28.77 -10.77
N TYR A 250 -10.74 27.63 -10.71
CA TYR A 250 -11.70 27.26 -9.68
C TYR A 250 -11.42 25.85 -9.16
#